data_c6a204ff9f156f963644ce15f94e6171
#
_entry.id   c6a204ff9f156f963644ce15f94e6171
#
_cell.length_a   1.000
_cell.length_b   1.000
_cell.length_c   1.000
_cell.angle_alpha   90.00
_cell.angle_beta   90.00
_cell.angle_gamma   90.00
#
_symmetry.space_group_name_H-M   'P 1'
#
loop_
_entity.id
_entity.type
_entity.pdbx_description
1 polymer ?
#
loop_
_entity_poly.entity_id
_entity_poly.type
_entity_poly.pdbx_seq_one_letter_code
_entity_poly.pdbx_strand_id
1 'polypeptide(L)'
;MEQLQAALGWDNDHLYMFQVGQTTWGEADPEWDGDDIPEDKTSLIEMLEDTGVRSFKYLYDFGDGWEHKIRIGKVANAVQGQLYPQVTSIEGRCPPEDIGGPPGYAYFLEVMADKQHPEYDEMMEIHGEPFDPNDIEADQIPERIKYFSQWLKKSKAKKSKLKIVKS
;
A
#
# COMPACT_ATOMS: atom_id res chain seq x y z
N MET A 1 2.84 -0.93 6.36
CA MET A 1 1.88 -1.07 5.26
C MET A 1 1.29 0.28 4.80
N GLU A 2 0.67 1.07 5.64
CA GLU A 2 -0.04 2.33 5.28
C GLU A 2 0.82 3.34 4.47
N GLN A 3 2.15 3.24 4.56
CA GLN A 3 3.07 4.07 3.75
C GLN A 3 2.99 3.71 2.25
N LEU A 4 2.85 2.43 1.95
CA LEU A 4 2.70 1.96 0.57
C LEU A 4 1.34 2.39 0.03
N GLN A 5 0.27 2.20 0.80
CA GLN A 5 -1.07 2.61 0.42
C GLN A 5 -1.17 4.12 0.16
N ALA A 6 -0.61 4.94 1.07
CA ALA A 6 -0.58 6.38 0.88
C ALA A 6 0.21 6.82 -0.37
N ALA A 7 1.24 6.07 -0.77
CA ALA A 7 2.01 6.34 -1.98
C ALA A 7 1.30 5.86 -3.24
N LEU A 8 0.66 4.67 -3.17
CA LEU A 8 -0.08 4.08 -4.29
C LEU A 8 -1.43 4.78 -4.52
N GLY A 9 -2.14 5.14 -3.46
CA GLY A 9 -3.44 5.82 -3.52
C GLY A 9 -4.64 4.93 -3.25
N TRP A 10 -4.41 3.71 -2.77
CA TRP A 10 -5.45 2.82 -2.30
C TRP A 10 -5.95 3.15 -0.89
N ASP A 11 -7.19 2.78 -0.58
CA ASP A 11 -7.89 3.13 0.66
C ASP A 11 -7.60 2.19 1.83
N ASN A 12 -6.89 1.08 1.57
CA ASN A 12 -6.54 0.08 2.58
C ASN A 12 -7.75 -0.70 3.12
N ASP A 13 -8.66 -1.06 2.26
CA ASP A 13 -9.90 -1.75 2.63
C ASP A 13 -9.77 -3.29 2.55
N HIS A 14 -8.64 -3.80 2.02
CA HIS A 14 -8.40 -5.23 1.84
C HIS A 14 -7.24 -5.75 2.69
N LEU A 15 -7.22 -7.07 2.89
CA LEU A 15 -6.14 -7.78 3.56
C LEU A 15 -4.85 -7.73 2.75
N TYR A 16 -3.74 -7.85 3.46
CA TYR A 16 -2.41 -7.80 2.85
C TYR A 16 -1.42 -8.67 3.60
N MET A 17 -0.32 -9.01 2.91
CA MET A 17 0.84 -9.64 3.53
C MET A 17 2.16 -9.17 2.94
N PHE A 18 3.21 -9.26 3.74
CA PHE A 18 4.61 -9.19 3.30
C PHE A 18 5.19 -10.59 3.29
N GLN A 19 5.98 -10.92 2.27
CA GLN A 19 6.58 -12.25 2.12
C GLN A 19 8.08 -12.16 1.86
N VAL A 20 8.84 -12.89 2.70
CA VAL A 20 10.29 -13.12 2.55
C VAL A 20 10.54 -14.62 2.54
N GLY A 21 10.86 -15.17 1.39
CA GLY A 21 10.98 -16.62 1.23
C GLY A 21 9.66 -17.33 1.53
N GLN A 22 9.65 -18.14 2.58
CA GLN A 22 8.45 -18.85 3.04
C GLN A 22 7.80 -18.21 4.29
N THR A 23 8.39 -17.14 4.81
CA THR A 23 7.86 -16.44 5.98
C THR A 23 6.99 -15.27 5.53
N THR A 24 5.84 -15.14 6.17
CA THR A 24 4.85 -14.10 5.89
C THR A 24 4.56 -13.27 7.14
N TRP A 25 4.29 -11.99 6.92
CA TRP A 25 3.86 -11.02 7.94
C TRP A 25 2.61 -10.32 7.41
N GLY A 26 1.57 -10.31 8.22
CA GLY A 26 0.30 -9.70 7.83
C GLY A 26 -0.49 -9.17 9.00
N GLU A 27 -1.67 -8.69 8.72
CA GLU A 27 -2.65 -8.38 9.75
C GLU A 27 -3.10 -9.69 10.41
N ALA A 28 -3.11 -9.70 11.75
CA ALA A 28 -3.57 -10.87 12.50
C ALA A 28 -5.07 -11.05 12.26
N ASP A 29 -5.45 -12.01 11.46
CA ASP A 29 -6.84 -12.42 11.29
C ASP A 29 -7.16 -13.57 12.24
N PRO A 30 -8.08 -13.38 13.22
CA PRO A 30 -8.47 -14.42 14.17
C PRO A 30 -9.18 -15.61 13.51
N GLU A 31 -9.71 -15.45 12.30
CA GLU A 31 -10.41 -16.49 11.53
C GLU A 31 -9.48 -17.26 10.59
N TRP A 32 -8.27 -16.75 10.36
CA TRP A 32 -7.25 -17.36 9.52
C TRP A 32 -6.20 -18.07 10.39
N ASP A 33 -6.25 -19.39 10.42
CA ASP A 33 -5.28 -20.27 11.14
C ASP A 33 -3.97 -20.39 10.33
N GLY A 34 -3.41 -19.26 9.90
CA GLY A 34 -2.15 -19.19 9.17
C GLY A 34 -0.95 -18.99 10.08
N ASP A 35 0.23 -19.47 9.65
CA ASP A 35 1.51 -19.26 10.35
C ASP A 35 2.07 -17.83 10.19
N ASP A 36 1.23 -16.85 9.80
CA ASP A 36 1.64 -15.48 9.57
C ASP A 36 2.07 -14.80 10.87
N ILE A 37 3.22 -14.14 10.82
CA ILE A 37 3.70 -13.34 11.94
C ILE A 37 2.91 -12.01 11.93
N PRO A 38 2.23 -11.64 13.04
CA PRO A 38 1.56 -10.36 13.13
C PRO A 38 2.53 -9.20 12.87
N GLU A 39 2.20 -8.32 11.92
CA GLU A 39 3.09 -7.22 11.51
C GLU A 39 3.42 -6.22 12.64
N ASP A 40 2.58 -6.15 13.67
CA ASP A 40 2.81 -5.29 14.83
C ASP A 40 3.89 -5.81 15.77
N LYS A 41 4.38 -7.04 15.57
CA LYS A 41 5.42 -7.70 16.38
C LYS A 41 6.82 -7.52 15.82
N THR A 42 6.95 -7.19 14.53
CA THR A 42 8.25 -7.07 13.87
C THR A 42 8.32 -5.76 13.08
N SER A 43 9.33 -4.95 13.33
CA SER A 43 9.57 -3.78 12.48
C SER A 43 10.27 -4.16 11.18
N LEU A 44 10.13 -3.36 10.14
CA LEU A 44 10.82 -3.58 8.87
C LEU A 44 12.33 -3.70 9.05
N ILE A 45 12.92 -2.91 9.94
CA ILE A 45 14.37 -2.94 10.19
C ILE A 45 14.80 -4.27 10.83
N GLU A 46 14.06 -4.76 11.81
CA GLU A 46 14.30 -6.08 12.43
C GLU A 46 14.18 -7.19 11.40
N MET A 47 13.13 -7.21 10.59
CA MET A 47 12.98 -8.17 9.50
C MET A 47 14.18 -8.17 8.54
N LEU A 48 14.68 -6.98 8.16
CA LEU A 48 15.83 -6.85 7.28
C LEU A 48 17.14 -7.30 7.94
N GLU A 49 17.32 -7.02 9.23
CA GLU A 49 18.50 -7.44 10.01
C GLU A 49 18.52 -8.97 10.20
N ASP A 50 17.37 -9.55 10.53
CA ASP A 50 17.23 -11.00 10.77
C ASP A 50 17.36 -11.81 9.48
N THR A 51 16.83 -11.34 8.37
CA THR A 51 16.80 -12.09 7.11
C THR A 51 17.95 -11.76 6.17
N GLY A 52 18.55 -10.58 6.30
CA GLY A 52 19.59 -10.07 5.39
C GLY A 52 19.10 -9.75 3.96
N VAL A 53 17.80 -9.86 3.69
CA VAL A 53 17.24 -9.65 2.35
C VAL A 53 17.24 -8.18 1.94
N ARG A 54 17.29 -7.97 0.63
CA ARG A 54 17.20 -6.63 0.02
C ARG A 54 15.99 -6.51 -0.90
N SER A 55 15.14 -7.53 -0.94
CA SER A 55 13.92 -7.52 -1.72
C SER A 55 12.93 -8.50 -1.11
N PHE A 56 11.66 -8.11 -1.06
CA PHE A 56 10.56 -8.94 -0.58
C PHE A 56 9.29 -8.60 -1.38
N LYS A 57 8.26 -9.41 -1.19
CA LYS A 57 6.95 -9.19 -1.81
C LYS A 57 6.00 -8.51 -0.85
N TYR A 58 5.15 -7.68 -1.39
CA TYR A 58 3.95 -7.15 -0.75
C TYR A 58 2.76 -7.55 -1.61
N LEU A 59 1.86 -8.34 -1.05
CA LEU A 59 0.61 -8.72 -1.67
C LEU A 59 -0.50 -7.93 -0.99
N TYR A 60 -1.30 -7.25 -1.77
CA TYR A 60 -2.47 -6.52 -1.34
C TYR A 60 -3.70 -7.05 -2.06
N ASP A 61 -4.80 -7.13 -1.34
CA ASP A 61 -6.05 -7.73 -1.79
C ASP A 61 -5.87 -9.17 -2.31
N PHE A 62 -6.20 -10.15 -1.46
CA PHE A 62 -6.03 -11.56 -1.81
C PHE A 62 -6.99 -12.03 -2.91
N GLY A 63 -8.10 -11.30 -3.12
CA GLY A 63 -9.04 -11.53 -4.22
C GLY A 63 -8.46 -11.09 -5.56
N ASP A 64 -7.98 -9.87 -5.64
CA ASP A 64 -7.39 -9.27 -6.84
C ASP A 64 -5.93 -9.67 -7.05
N GLY A 65 -5.22 -9.98 -5.98
CA GLY A 65 -3.86 -10.51 -6.03
C GLY A 65 -2.80 -9.49 -6.47
N TRP A 66 -2.85 -8.26 -5.99
CA TRP A 66 -1.89 -7.21 -6.32
C TRP A 66 -0.52 -7.48 -5.71
N GLU A 67 0.37 -8.09 -6.48
CA GLU A 67 1.74 -8.42 -6.06
C GLU A 67 2.73 -7.29 -6.38
N HIS A 68 3.38 -6.76 -5.35
CA HIS A 68 4.39 -5.72 -5.45
C HIS A 68 5.76 -6.26 -5.04
N LYS A 69 6.77 -5.98 -5.82
CA LYS A 69 8.16 -6.27 -5.47
C LYS A 69 8.79 -5.05 -4.80
N ILE A 70 9.02 -5.15 -3.51
CA ILE A 70 9.70 -4.12 -2.72
C ILE A 70 11.20 -4.36 -2.77
N ARG A 71 11.98 -3.32 -3.09
CA ARG A 71 13.45 -3.35 -3.08
C ARG A 71 13.97 -2.33 -2.08
N ILE A 72 14.86 -2.78 -1.21
CA ILE A 72 15.51 -1.94 -0.20
C ILE A 72 16.80 -1.37 -0.76
N GLY A 73 16.85 -0.06 -0.86
CA GLY A 73 18.03 0.68 -1.22
C GLY A 73 18.98 0.89 -0.04
N LYS A 74 19.73 1.99 -0.07
CA LYS A 74 20.65 2.37 0.99
C LYS A 74 19.86 2.78 2.24
N VAL A 75 20.15 2.15 3.37
CA VAL A 75 19.66 2.58 4.68
C VAL A 75 20.53 3.76 5.16
N ALA A 76 19.89 4.82 5.59
CA ALA A 76 20.56 6.03 6.09
C ALA A 76 19.77 6.62 7.27
N ASN A 77 20.43 7.45 8.06
CA ASN A 77 19.77 8.17 9.13
C ASN A 77 18.79 9.20 8.57
N ALA A 78 17.67 9.40 9.28
CA ALA A 78 16.73 10.46 8.95
C ALA A 78 17.37 11.84 9.09
N VAL A 79 17.05 12.74 8.17
CA VAL A 79 17.51 14.12 8.21
C VAL A 79 16.64 14.90 9.18
N GLN A 80 17.27 15.62 10.10
CA GLN A 80 16.57 16.42 11.10
C GLN A 80 15.71 17.51 10.41
N GLY A 81 14.46 17.63 10.83
CA GLY A 81 13.51 18.60 10.28
C GLY A 81 12.81 18.16 9.00
N GLN A 82 13.19 17.04 8.41
CA GLN A 82 12.54 16.48 7.24
C GLN A 82 11.36 15.58 7.62
N LEU A 83 10.27 15.68 6.87
CA LEU A 83 9.11 14.78 7.05
C LEU A 83 9.32 13.50 6.25
N TYR A 84 8.92 12.37 6.84
CA TYR A 84 8.92 11.05 6.21
C TYR A 84 7.58 10.36 6.42
N PRO A 85 7.13 9.49 5.48
CA PRO A 85 7.82 9.11 4.23
C PRO A 85 7.84 10.24 3.19
N GLN A 86 8.61 10.05 2.10
CA GLN A 86 8.62 10.92 0.92
C GLN A 86 8.59 10.06 -0.33
N VAL A 87 7.77 10.43 -1.30
CA VAL A 87 7.80 9.87 -2.65
C VAL A 87 8.81 10.69 -3.47
N THR A 88 9.81 10.02 -4.03
CA THR A 88 10.87 10.67 -4.82
C THR A 88 10.65 10.50 -6.33
N SER A 89 9.93 9.47 -6.74
CA SER A 89 9.56 9.20 -8.12
C SER A 89 8.35 8.29 -8.15
N ILE A 90 7.48 8.47 -9.13
CA ILE A 90 6.34 7.61 -9.40
C ILE A 90 6.14 7.53 -10.91
N GLU A 91 5.66 6.42 -11.41
CA GLU A 91 5.35 6.17 -12.81
C GLU A 91 4.10 5.30 -12.89
N GLY A 92 3.13 5.73 -13.69
CA GLY A 92 1.84 5.09 -13.84
C GLY A 92 0.86 5.36 -12.67
N ARG A 93 -0.42 5.36 -12.98
CA ARG A 93 -1.50 5.48 -12.00
C ARG A 93 -1.81 4.12 -11.38
N CYS A 94 -2.09 4.11 -10.09
CA CYS A 94 -2.56 2.90 -9.41
C CYS A 94 -3.92 2.46 -9.97
N PRO A 95 -4.14 1.15 -10.19
CA PRO A 95 -5.45 0.64 -10.57
C PRO A 95 -6.52 1.02 -9.54
N PRO A 96 -7.79 1.17 -9.96
CA PRO A 96 -8.89 1.27 -9.01
C PRO A 96 -8.99 0.06 -8.08
N GLU A 97 -9.56 0.24 -6.89
CA GLU A 97 -9.92 -0.89 -6.01
C GLU A 97 -10.97 -1.79 -6.69
N ASP A 98 -11.00 -3.06 -6.31
CA ASP A 98 -12.00 -4.05 -6.74
C ASP A 98 -12.13 -4.22 -8.27
N ILE A 99 -11.06 -3.96 -9.02
CA ILE A 99 -11.08 -4.01 -10.48
C ILE A 99 -10.93 -5.45 -11.04
N GLY A 100 -10.74 -6.47 -10.19
CA GLY A 100 -10.53 -7.86 -10.61
C GLY A 100 -9.07 -8.19 -10.91
N GLY A 101 -8.14 -7.52 -10.26
CA GLY A 101 -6.70 -7.74 -10.36
C GLY A 101 -6.11 -7.39 -11.73
N PRO A 102 -4.89 -7.87 -12.05
CA PRO A 102 -4.24 -7.56 -13.31
C PRO A 102 -5.05 -7.88 -14.57
N PRO A 103 -5.81 -9.00 -14.65
CA PRO A 103 -6.67 -9.26 -15.79
C PRO A 103 -7.85 -8.29 -15.92
N GLY A 104 -8.51 -7.98 -14.79
CA GLY A 104 -9.62 -7.03 -14.76
C GLY A 104 -9.15 -5.62 -15.10
N TYR A 105 -7.98 -5.22 -14.58
CA TYR A 105 -7.38 -3.94 -14.93
C TYR A 105 -7.03 -3.83 -16.43
N ALA A 106 -6.50 -4.88 -17.03
CA ALA A 106 -6.23 -4.89 -18.46
C ALA A 106 -7.52 -4.69 -19.29
N TYR A 107 -8.59 -5.38 -18.90
CA TYR A 107 -9.91 -5.22 -19.52
C TYR A 107 -10.49 -3.80 -19.30
N PHE A 108 -10.39 -3.30 -18.06
CA PHE A 108 -10.81 -1.92 -17.75
C PHE A 108 -10.12 -0.90 -18.65
N LEU A 109 -8.80 -1.01 -18.85
CA LEU A 109 -8.07 -0.11 -19.73
C LEU A 109 -8.53 -0.21 -21.20
N GLU A 110 -8.86 -1.41 -21.67
CA GLU A 110 -9.42 -1.62 -23.01
C GLU A 110 -10.77 -0.89 -23.17
N VAL A 111 -11.69 -1.08 -22.21
CA VAL A 111 -13.00 -0.42 -22.20
C VAL A 111 -12.83 1.10 -22.15
N MET A 112 -11.99 1.61 -21.25
CA MET A 112 -11.81 3.06 -21.04
C MET A 112 -11.11 3.76 -22.21
N ALA A 113 -10.38 3.02 -23.03
CA ALA A 113 -9.75 3.56 -24.25
C ALA A 113 -10.74 3.84 -25.39
N ASP A 114 -11.90 3.19 -25.40
CA ASP A 114 -12.93 3.35 -26.46
C ASP A 114 -14.27 3.82 -25.89
N LYS A 115 -14.58 5.10 -26.05
CA LYS A 115 -15.87 5.69 -25.63
C LYS A 115 -17.10 5.08 -26.32
N GLN A 116 -16.93 4.29 -27.38
CA GLN A 116 -18.01 3.57 -28.05
C GLN A 116 -18.12 2.11 -27.59
N HIS A 117 -17.26 1.68 -26.65
CA HIS A 117 -17.34 0.34 -26.08
C HIS A 117 -18.69 0.17 -25.36
N PRO A 118 -19.39 -0.97 -25.54
CA PRO A 118 -20.71 -1.19 -24.95
C PRO A 118 -20.76 -1.02 -23.42
N GLU A 119 -19.65 -1.29 -22.72
CA GLU A 119 -19.55 -1.22 -21.25
C GLU A 119 -18.89 0.09 -20.77
N TYR A 120 -18.60 1.05 -21.67
CA TYR A 120 -17.92 2.28 -21.28
C TYR A 120 -18.69 3.09 -20.24
N ASP A 121 -20.00 3.28 -20.48
CA ASP A 121 -20.86 4.07 -19.58
C ASP A 121 -21.02 3.37 -18.21
N GLU A 122 -21.10 2.03 -18.19
CA GLU A 122 -21.17 1.25 -16.95
C GLU A 122 -19.89 1.38 -16.14
N MET A 123 -18.72 1.25 -16.77
CA MET A 123 -17.42 1.43 -16.11
C MET A 123 -17.23 2.86 -15.59
N MET A 124 -17.69 3.86 -16.35
CA MET A 124 -17.69 5.26 -15.90
C MET A 124 -18.60 5.48 -14.69
N GLU A 125 -19.76 4.81 -14.63
CA GLU A 125 -20.68 4.92 -13.48
C GLU A 125 -20.06 4.30 -12.23
N ILE A 126 -19.38 3.15 -12.36
CA ILE A 126 -18.75 2.43 -11.25
C ILE A 126 -17.54 3.21 -10.70
N HIS A 127 -16.66 3.73 -11.58
CA HIS A 127 -15.39 4.34 -11.17
C HIS A 127 -15.41 5.86 -11.14
N GLY A 128 -16.52 6.50 -11.53
CA GLY A 128 -16.87 7.89 -11.26
C GLY A 128 -16.22 8.94 -12.15
N GLU A 129 -15.18 8.64 -12.93
CA GLU A 129 -14.48 9.58 -13.80
C GLU A 129 -13.63 8.91 -14.89
N PRO A 130 -13.25 9.63 -15.96
CA PRO A 130 -12.33 9.11 -16.96
C PRO A 130 -10.99 8.74 -16.31
N PHE A 131 -10.52 7.53 -16.60
CA PHE A 131 -9.26 7.02 -16.08
C PHE A 131 -8.14 7.18 -17.13
N ASP A 132 -7.09 7.91 -16.78
CA ASP A 132 -5.86 7.95 -17.55
C ASP A 132 -4.76 7.21 -16.76
N PRO A 133 -4.22 6.08 -17.27
CA PRO A 133 -3.19 5.32 -16.58
C PRO A 133 -1.85 6.08 -16.44
N ASN A 134 -1.69 7.21 -17.13
CA ASN A 134 -0.50 8.05 -17.06
C ASN A 134 -0.69 9.26 -16.13
N ASP A 135 -1.91 9.58 -15.74
CA ASP A 135 -2.18 10.64 -14.78
C ASP A 135 -2.01 10.13 -13.35
N ILE A 136 -0.84 10.36 -12.80
CA ILE A 136 -0.45 9.91 -11.45
C ILE A 136 -1.08 10.74 -10.32
N GLU A 137 -1.97 11.69 -10.63
CA GLU A 137 -2.54 12.60 -9.64
C GLU A 137 -1.49 13.23 -8.71
N ALA A 138 -0.43 13.74 -9.33
CA ALA A 138 0.77 14.21 -8.64
C ALA A 138 0.51 15.27 -7.56
N ASP A 139 -0.55 16.05 -7.71
CA ASP A 139 -1.00 17.06 -6.75
C ASP A 139 -1.64 16.45 -5.49
N GLN A 140 -2.21 15.26 -5.56
CA GLN A 140 -2.83 14.56 -4.43
C GLN A 140 -1.79 13.83 -3.56
N ILE A 141 -0.68 13.35 -4.14
CA ILE A 141 0.34 12.58 -3.44
C ILE A 141 0.88 13.31 -2.19
N PRO A 142 1.27 14.59 -2.24
CA PRO A 142 1.77 15.31 -1.07
C PRO A 142 0.76 15.37 0.08
N GLU A 143 -0.52 15.54 -0.24
CA GLU A 143 -1.58 15.61 0.79
C GLU A 143 -1.84 14.22 1.42
N ARG A 144 -1.87 13.15 0.63
CA ARG A 144 -1.98 11.77 1.13
C ARG A 144 -0.82 11.44 2.08
N ILE A 145 0.41 11.72 1.67
CA ILE A 145 1.62 11.51 2.49
C ILE A 145 1.63 12.35 3.75
N LYS A 146 1.20 13.59 3.68
CA LYS A 146 1.09 14.49 4.83
C LYS A 146 0.03 14.00 5.83
N TYR A 147 -1.14 13.62 5.35
CA TYR A 147 -2.19 13.03 6.17
C TYR A 147 -1.67 11.80 6.92
N PHE A 148 -1.04 10.88 6.21
CA PHE A 148 -0.43 9.69 6.78
C PHE A 148 0.64 10.01 7.84
N SER A 149 1.54 10.96 7.55
CA SER A 149 2.59 11.39 8.48
C SER A 149 2.02 11.97 9.78
N GLN A 150 0.89 12.68 9.70
CA GLN A 150 0.18 13.21 10.86
C GLN A 150 -0.52 12.10 11.66
N TRP A 151 -1.13 11.15 10.96
CA TRP A 151 -1.77 9.98 11.58
C TRP A 151 -0.75 9.14 12.36
N LEU A 152 0.43 8.86 11.78
CA LEU A 152 1.52 8.16 12.45
C LEU A 152 1.96 8.85 13.75
N LYS A 153 2.12 10.17 13.73
CA LYS A 153 2.49 10.94 14.93
C LYS A 153 1.44 10.80 16.03
N LYS A 154 0.14 10.88 15.66
CA LYS A 154 -0.96 10.73 16.63
C LYS A 154 -1.02 9.31 17.19
N SER A 155 -0.86 8.28 16.36
CA SER A 155 -0.90 6.87 16.75
C SER A 155 0.25 6.51 17.70
N LYS A 156 1.49 6.95 17.40
CA LYS A 156 2.64 6.78 18.29
C LYS A 156 2.46 7.48 19.64
N ALA A 157 1.91 8.69 19.64
CA ALA A 157 1.63 9.44 20.88
C ALA A 157 0.57 8.74 21.74
N LYS A 158 -0.45 8.12 21.11
CA LYS A 158 -1.49 7.34 21.82
C LYS A 158 -0.92 6.06 22.44
N LYS A 159 -0.09 5.30 21.69
CA LYS A 159 0.59 4.09 22.20
C LYS A 159 1.53 4.42 23.38
N SER A 160 2.26 5.53 23.32
CA SER A 160 3.14 5.99 24.41
C SER A 160 2.35 6.33 25.69
N LYS A 161 1.25 7.04 25.59
CA LYS A 161 0.39 7.35 26.75
C LYS A 161 -0.22 6.10 27.41
N LEU A 162 -0.62 5.11 26.63
CA LEU A 162 -1.16 3.84 27.13
C LEU A 162 -0.13 2.99 27.88
N LYS A 163 1.15 3.06 27.51
CA LYS A 163 2.24 2.39 28.24
C LYS A 163 2.50 3.01 29.62
N ILE A 164 2.34 4.32 29.77
CA ILE A 164 2.55 5.04 31.04
C ILE A 164 1.43 4.72 32.04
N VAL A 165 0.21 4.44 31.58
CA VAL A 165 -0.95 4.13 32.45
C VAL A 165 -0.93 2.68 32.94
N LYS A 166 -0.16 1.78 32.33
CA LYS A 166 -0.04 0.35 32.69
C LYS A 166 1.19 0.01 33.55
N SER A 167 2.01 0.99 33.87
CA SER A 167 3.15 0.90 34.79
C SER A 167 2.79 1.51 36.16
#